data_a53cf4cdfda3611af288d4abf78fff0c
#
_entry.id   a53cf4cdfda3611af288d4abf78fff0c
#
_cell.length_a   1.000
_cell.length_b   1.000
_cell.length_c   1.000
_cell.angle_alpha   90.00
_cell.angle_beta   90.00
_cell.angle_gamma   90.00
#
_symmetry.space_group_name_H-M   'P 1'
#
loop_
_entity.id
_entity.type
_entity.pdbx_description
1 polymer ?
#
loop_
_entity_poly.entity_id
_entity_poly.type
_entity_poly.pdbx_seq_one_letter_code
_entity_poly.pdbx_strand_id
1 'polypeptide(L)'
;PVLAAVQGGCIGGGLDMITACDMRYASEDAFFTIFEVNIGMTADVGTFPRLVRQIPEGMVRELAYTGRNMSATEAKEIGLINRVYKDQETMVAGVLDLAKEIASKPPLAVYGCKRMINYSHDHSTADSLDYIAIWNASMLQIPEMQEAMQANTEKRSGEFVELPPLRKNASIP
;
A
#
# COMPACT_ATOMS: atom_id res chain seq x y z
N PRO A 1 -4.30 -6.51 1.22
CA PRO A 1 -3.53 -5.41 0.58
C PRO A 1 -4.19 -4.89 -0.68
N VAL A 2 -3.91 -3.61 -1.02
CA VAL A 2 -4.34 -2.94 -2.25
C VAL A 2 -3.10 -2.45 -2.98
N LEU A 3 -2.95 -2.84 -4.24
CA LEU A 3 -1.84 -2.49 -5.10
C LEU A 3 -2.34 -1.53 -6.18
N ALA A 4 -1.70 -0.36 -6.32
CA ALA A 4 -1.96 0.55 -7.41
C ALA A 4 -0.94 0.32 -8.54
N ALA A 5 -1.42 0.16 -9.78
CA ALA A 5 -0.63 0.10 -10.99
C ALA A 5 -1.01 1.32 -11.85
N VAL A 6 -0.06 2.24 -12.01
CA VAL A 6 -0.30 3.57 -12.60
C VAL A 6 0.36 3.67 -13.97
N GLN A 7 -0.44 4.06 -14.96
CA GLN A 7 0.02 4.39 -16.31
C GLN A 7 -0.43 5.81 -16.67
N GLY A 8 0.42 6.58 -17.37
CA GLY A 8 0.10 7.93 -17.78
C GLY A 8 -0.13 8.86 -16.58
N GLY A 9 -1.10 9.78 -16.68
CA GLY A 9 -1.31 10.83 -15.68
C GLY A 9 -2.06 10.35 -14.43
N CYS A 10 -1.42 10.48 -13.25
CA CYS A 10 -2.02 10.32 -11.93
C CYS A 10 -2.15 11.70 -11.29
N ILE A 11 -3.30 12.36 -11.51
CA ILE A 11 -3.49 13.78 -11.30
C ILE A 11 -4.57 14.00 -10.23
N GLY A 12 -4.32 14.91 -9.28
CA GLY A 12 -5.27 15.32 -8.26
C GLY A 12 -5.89 14.14 -7.51
N GLY A 13 -7.19 13.92 -7.63
CA GLY A 13 -7.91 12.80 -7.02
C GLY A 13 -7.34 11.42 -7.34
N GLY A 14 -6.65 11.25 -8.48
CA GLY A 14 -5.89 10.03 -8.78
C GLY A 14 -4.73 9.84 -7.80
N LEU A 15 -4.00 10.90 -7.49
CA LEU A 15 -2.93 10.86 -6.49
C LEU A 15 -3.49 10.65 -5.09
N ASP A 16 -4.60 11.28 -4.72
CA ASP A 16 -5.32 11.02 -3.46
C ASP A 16 -5.59 9.52 -3.29
N MET A 17 -6.16 8.89 -4.32
CA MET A 17 -6.52 7.47 -4.29
C MET A 17 -5.30 6.57 -4.09
N ILE A 18 -4.22 6.79 -4.84
CA ILE A 18 -3.05 5.91 -4.74
C ILE A 18 -2.27 6.09 -3.44
N THR A 19 -2.34 7.26 -2.79
CA THR A 19 -1.75 7.44 -1.45
C THR A 19 -2.47 6.62 -0.39
N ALA A 20 -3.73 6.22 -0.61
CA ALA A 20 -4.49 5.33 0.26
C ALA A 20 -4.22 3.84 -0.02
N CYS A 21 -3.56 3.50 -1.14
CA CYS A 21 -3.17 2.13 -1.45
C CYS A 21 -1.94 1.70 -0.65
N ASP A 22 -1.79 0.40 -0.40
CA ASP A 22 -0.66 -0.14 0.37
C ASP A 22 0.66 -0.07 -0.42
N MET A 23 0.61 -0.32 -1.71
CA MET A 23 1.77 -0.32 -2.60
C MET A 23 1.44 0.34 -3.93
N ARG A 24 2.44 0.95 -4.56
CA ARG A 24 2.31 1.71 -5.81
C ARG A 24 3.38 1.30 -6.80
N TYR A 25 2.97 1.06 -8.03
CA TYR A 25 3.78 0.67 -9.18
C TYR A 25 3.44 1.59 -10.34
N ALA A 26 4.39 1.85 -11.22
CA ALA A 26 4.18 2.73 -12.36
C ALA A 26 4.85 2.19 -13.63
N SER A 27 4.34 2.55 -14.80
CA SER A 27 5.07 2.48 -16.06
C SER A 27 5.96 3.72 -16.23
N GLU A 28 6.97 3.63 -17.09
CA GLU A 28 7.93 4.74 -17.33
C GLU A 28 7.26 6.02 -17.83
N ASP A 29 6.14 5.90 -18.56
CA ASP A 29 5.34 7.02 -19.06
C ASP A 29 4.44 7.67 -18.00
N ALA A 30 4.38 7.12 -16.79
CA ALA A 30 3.53 7.67 -15.75
C ALA A 30 4.11 8.97 -15.16
N PHE A 31 3.20 9.88 -14.78
CA PHE A 31 3.54 11.07 -14.02
C PHE A 31 2.48 11.35 -12.94
N PHE A 32 2.88 12.10 -11.91
CA PHE A 32 2.09 12.37 -10.72
C PHE A 32 2.00 13.88 -10.49
N THR A 33 0.83 14.38 -10.11
CA THR A 33 0.64 15.82 -9.87
C THR A 33 -0.34 16.05 -8.73
N ILE A 34 0.02 16.91 -7.78
CA ILE A 34 -0.94 17.57 -6.86
C ILE A 34 -1.49 18.76 -7.63
N PHE A 35 -2.55 18.54 -8.40
CA PHE A 35 -2.99 19.51 -9.42
C PHE A 35 -3.90 20.60 -8.86
N GLU A 36 -4.47 20.40 -7.70
CA GLU A 36 -5.51 21.23 -7.10
C GLU A 36 -5.11 22.70 -6.98
N VAL A 37 -3.83 22.98 -6.69
CA VAL A 37 -3.33 24.36 -6.61
C VAL A 37 -3.43 25.10 -7.94
N ASN A 38 -3.31 24.40 -9.07
CA ASN A 38 -3.40 24.97 -10.41
C ASN A 38 -4.84 25.45 -10.77
N ILE A 39 -5.83 24.98 -10.02
CA ILE A 39 -7.24 25.40 -10.16
C ILE A 39 -7.75 26.16 -8.93
N GLY A 40 -6.84 26.64 -8.07
CA GLY A 40 -7.18 27.46 -6.91
C GLY A 40 -7.78 26.68 -5.74
N MET A 41 -7.54 25.39 -5.65
CA MET A 41 -8.00 24.51 -4.58
C MET A 41 -6.85 23.99 -3.75
N THR A 42 -7.15 23.54 -2.54
CA THR A 42 -6.29 22.69 -1.73
C THR A 42 -6.75 21.23 -1.89
N ALA A 43 -5.81 20.28 -2.07
CA ALA A 43 -6.16 18.85 -2.11
C ALA A 43 -6.88 18.45 -0.81
N ASP A 44 -8.10 17.90 -0.91
CA ASP A 44 -9.03 17.73 0.19
C ASP A 44 -9.47 16.28 0.45
N VAL A 45 -9.06 15.31 -0.40
CA VAL A 45 -9.43 13.90 -0.27
C VAL A 45 -8.36 13.06 0.45
N GLY A 46 -7.38 13.71 1.08
CA GLY A 46 -6.44 13.10 2.01
C GLY A 46 -5.03 12.86 1.48
N THR A 47 -4.63 13.52 0.39
CA THR A 47 -3.23 13.50 -0.09
C THR A 47 -2.27 13.91 1.02
N PHE A 48 -2.45 15.08 1.64
CA PHE A 48 -1.49 15.61 2.60
C PHE A 48 -1.31 14.75 3.86
N PRO A 49 -2.36 14.32 4.58
CA PRO A 49 -2.17 13.51 5.78
C PRO A 49 -1.54 12.15 5.52
N ARG A 50 -1.58 11.64 4.28
CA ARG A 50 -0.93 10.39 3.90
C ARG A 50 0.45 10.61 3.28
N LEU A 51 0.58 11.58 2.38
CA LEU A 51 1.80 11.76 1.57
C LEU A 51 3.02 12.18 2.42
N VAL A 52 2.83 13.00 3.45
CA VAL A 52 3.90 13.43 4.38
C VAL A 52 4.51 12.26 5.17
N ARG A 53 3.85 11.10 5.19
CA ARG A 53 4.36 9.87 5.81
C ARG A 53 5.01 8.92 4.80
N GLN A 54 4.89 9.20 3.51
CA GLN A 54 5.33 8.32 2.43
C GLN A 54 6.58 8.85 1.73
N ILE A 55 6.73 10.18 1.66
CA ILE A 55 7.87 10.84 1.01
C ILE A 55 8.38 11.99 1.87
N PRO A 56 9.62 12.50 1.63
CA PRO A 56 10.15 13.64 2.37
C PRO A 56 9.24 14.86 2.30
N GLU A 57 8.99 15.50 3.45
CA GLU A 57 8.04 16.62 3.58
C GLU A 57 8.39 17.80 2.65
N GLY A 58 9.68 18.09 2.45
CA GLY A 58 10.11 19.13 1.51
C GLY A 58 9.62 18.87 0.09
N MET A 59 9.62 17.61 -0.36
CA MET A 59 9.08 17.22 -1.68
C MET A 59 7.57 17.36 -1.73
N VAL A 60 6.86 17.01 -0.65
CA VAL A 60 5.40 17.21 -0.58
C VAL A 60 5.07 18.69 -0.73
N ARG A 61 5.81 19.58 -0.04
CA ARG A 61 5.62 21.04 -0.12
C ARG A 61 5.91 21.60 -1.51
N GLU A 62 7.01 21.17 -2.13
CA GLU A 62 7.36 21.59 -3.48
C GLU A 62 6.26 21.20 -4.49
N LEU A 63 5.85 19.92 -4.48
CA LEU A 63 4.81 19.43 -5.37
C LEU A 63 3.46 20.13 -5.13
N ALA A 64 3.10 20.34 -3.86
CA ALA A 64 1.85 20.99 -3.49
C ALA A 64 1.81 22.49 -3.86
N TYR A 65 2.93 23.19 -3.75
CA TYR A 65 2.97 24.64 -4.01
C TYR A 65 3.16 24.98 -5.48
N THR A 66 3.83 24.10 -6.23
CA THR A 66 4.10 24.31 -7.65
C THR A 66 3.05 23.68 -8.57
N GLY A 67 2.37 22.63 -8.12
CA GLY A 67 1.48 21.83 -8.97
C GLY A 67 2.18 21.21 -10.18
N ARG A 68 3.52 21.04 -10.10
CA ARG A 68 4.31 20.48 -11.20
C ARG A 68 4.10 18.99 -11.36
N ASN A 69 4.39 18.48 -12.54
CA ASN A 69 4.47 17.05 -12.78
C ASN A 69 5.74 16.46 -12.15
N MET A 70 5.61 15.30 -11.57
CA MET A 70 6.67 14.45 -11.08
C MET A 70 6.70 13.18 -11.92
N SER A 71 7.84 12.85 -12.52
CA SER A 71 8.00 11.65 -13.34
C SER A 71 7.97 10.36 -12.50
N ALA A 72 7.73 9.21 -13.15
CA ALA A 72 7.79 7.91 -12.51
C ALA A 72 9.17 7.62 -11.88
N THR A 73 10.25 8.05 -12.54
CA THR A 73 11.62 7.92 -12.04
C THR A 73 11.82 8.71 -10.77
N GLU A 74 11.46 10.00 -10.76
CA GLU A 74 11.54 10.85 -9.57
C GLU A 74 10.67 10.30 -8.43
N ALA A 75 9.45 9.86 -8.73
CA ALA A 75 8.56 9.25 -7.76
C ALA A 75 9.14 7.98 -7.13
N LYS A 76 9.92 7.20 -7.89
CA LYS A 76 10.66 6.03 -7.40
C LYS A 76 11.82 6.46 -6.51
N GLU A 77 12.59 7.45 -6.90
CA GLU A 77 13.76 7.94 -6.16
C GLU A 77 13.39 8.47 -4.78
N ILE A 78 12.27 9.18 -4.67
CA ILE A 78 11.79 9.72 -3.38
C ILE A 78 10.95 8.72 -2.57
N GLY A 79 10.70 7.50 -3.09
CA GLY A 79 10.03 6.43 -2.37
C GLY A 79 8.49 6.40 -2.49
N LEU A 80 7.88 7.26 -3.31
CA LEU A 80 6.43 7.19 -3.55
C LEU A 80 6.04 5.90 -4.27
N ILE A 81 6.85 5.47 -5.25
CA ILE A 81 6.61 4.30 -6.10
C ILE A 81 7.57 3.17 -5.70
N ASN A 82 7.05 1.95 -5.52
CA ASN A 82 7.82 0.77 -5.18
C ASN A 82 8.73 0.31 -6.34
N ARG A 83 8.21 0.34 -7.56
CA ARG A 83 8.94 -0.06 -8.78
C ARG A 83 8.37 0.63 -10.02
N VAL A 84 9.25 0.98 -10.96
CA VAL A 84 8.90 1.44 -12.30
C VAL A 84 9.14 0.30 -13.29
N TYR A 85 8.23 0.13 -14.24
CA TYR A 85 8.29 -0.85 -15.32
C TYR A 85 8.34 -0.12 -16.67
N LYS A 86 8.92 -0.78 -17.66
CA LYS A 86 9.09 -0.20 -18.99
C LYS A 86 7.77 0.27 -19.64
N ASP A 87 6.72 -0.50 -19.45
CA ASP A 87 5.40 -0.26 -20.07
C ASP A 87 4.26 -0.84 -19.22
N GLN A 88 3.03 -0.59 -19.64
CA GLN A 88 1.83 -1.07 -18.96
C GLN A 88 1.75 -2.59 -18.90
N GLU A 89 2.09 -3.29 -19.96
CA GLU A 89 1.96 -4.76 -20.04
C GLU A 89 2.89 -5.42 -19.02
N THR A 90 4.16 -5.03 -19.03
CA THR A 90 5.16 -5.55 -18.06
C THR A 90 4.83 -5.14 -16.63
N MET A 91 4.27 -3.95 -16.42
CA MET A 91 3.82 -3.51 -15.10
C MET A 91 2.68 -4.37 -14.58
N VAL A 92 1.62 -4.54 -15.38
CA VAL A 92 0.45 -5.33 -14.96
C VAL A 92 0.86 -6.78 -14.68
N ALA A 93 1.67 -7.40 -15.55
CA ALA A 93 2.18 -8.75 -15.32
C ALA A 93 2.96 -8.85 -13.99
N GLY A 94 3.92 -7.94 -13.76
CA GLY A 94 4.74 -7.96 -12.55
C GLY A 94 3.95 -7.66 -11.27
N VAL A 95 2.95 -6.80 -11.33
CA VAL A 95 2.07 -6.50 -10.17
C VAL A 95 1.14 -7.68 -9.87
N LEU A 96 0.64 -8.37 -10.90
CA LEU A 96 -0.18 -9.59 -10.72
C LEU A 96 0.65 -10.73 -10.13
N ASP A 97 1.90 -10.89 -10.53
CA ASP A 97 2.78 -11.91 -9.95
C ASP A 97 3.07 -11.62 -8.47
N LEU A 98 3.31 -10.36 -8.11
CA LEU A 98 3.42 -9.97 -6.71
C LEU A 98 2.12 -10.21 -5.93
N ALA A 99 0.97 -9.92 -6.55
CA ALA A 99 -0.34 -10.18 -5.91
C ALA A 99 -0.55 -11.68 -5.64
N LYS A 100 -0.14 -12.54 -6.58
CA LYS A 100 -0.16 -14.01 -6.38
C LYS A 100 0.79 -14.44 -5.25
N GLU A 101 1.99 -13.84 -5.20
CA GLU A 101 2.94 -14.11 -4.11
C GLU A 101 2.33 -13.74 -2.74
N ILE A 102 1.71 -12.56 -2.63
CA ILE A 102 1.02 -12.13 -1.40
C ILE A 102 -0.14 -13.08 -1.08
N ALA A 103 -0.92 -13.46 -2.08
CA ALA A 103 -2.06 -14.37 -1.91
C ALA A 103 -1.63 -15.80 -1.51
N SER A 104 -0.39 -16.18 -1.75
CA SER A 104 0.16 -17.48 -1.30
C SER A 104 0.57 -17.51 0.18
N LYS A 105 0.53 -16.38 0.89
CA LYS A 105 0.89 -16.30 2.32
C LYS A 105 -0.36 -16.52 3.20
N PRO A 106 -0.18 -16.90 4.49
CA PRO A 106 -1.29 -17.05 5.40
C PRO A 106 -2.15 -15.77 5.46
N PRO A 107 -3.44 -15.82 5.08
CA PRO A 107 -4.27 -14.61 4.91
C PRO A 107 -4.41 -13.79 6.20
N LEU A 108 -4.55 -14.46 7.35
CA LEU A 108 -4.67 -13.80 8.65
C LEU A 108 -3.39 -13.04 9.03
N ALA A 109 -2.22 -13.61 8.72
CA ALA A 109 -0.93 -12.96 8.95
C ALA A 109 -0.77 -11.71 8.07
N VAL A 110 -1.10 -11.80 6.78
CA VAL A 110 -1.07 -10.65 5.86
C VAL A 110 -2.04 -9.55 6.32
N TYR A 111 -3.24 -9.92 6.74
CA TYR A 111 -4.20 -8.98 7.31
C TYR A 111 -3.67 -8.32 8.58
N GLY A 112 -3.07 -9.09 9.49
CA GLY A 112 -2.44 -8.61 10.72
C GLY A 112 -1.33 -7.60 10.44
N CYS A 113 -0.43 -7.89 9.48
CA CYS A 113 0.63 -6.96 9.07
C CYS A 113 0.05 -5.60 8.64
N LYS A 114 -0.98 -5.60 7.78
CA LYS A 114 -1.64 -4.36 7.37
C LYS A 114 -2.24 -3.60 8.56
N ARG A 115 -2.90 -4.32 9.48
CA ARG A 115 -3.48 -3.72 10.69
C ARG A 115 -2.41 -3.05 11.56
N MET A 116 -1.29 -3.73 11.80
CA MET A 116 -0.20 -3.21 12.63
C MET A 116 0.47 -1.99 12.00
N ILE A 117 0.77 -2.05 10.69
CA ILE A 117 1.36 -0.92 9.96
C ILE A 117 0.44 0.30 10.04
N ASN A 118 -0.86 0.13 9.78
CA ASN A 118 -1.82 1.23 9.84
C ASN A 118 -1.95 1.80 11.26
N TYR A 119 -1.98 0.96 12.28
CA TYR A 119 -2.05 1.38 13.68
C TYR A 119 -0.83 2.22 14.09
N SER A 120 0.36 1.81 13.63
CA SER A 120 1.61 2.50 13.95
C SER A 120 1.74 3.90 13.32
N HIS A 121 0.83 4.29 12.41
CA HIS A 121 0.88 5.62 11.80
C HIS A 121 0.55 6.76 12.78
N ASP A 122 -0.27 6.51 13.79
CA ASP A 122 -0.78 7.53 14.71
C ASP A 122 -0.69 7.12 16.19
N HIS A 123 0.06 6.05 16.49
CA HIS A 123 0.31 5.56 17.83
C HIS A 123 1.81 5.52 18.13
N SER A 124 2.15 5.58 19.42
CA SER A 124 3.55 5.44 19.86
C SER A 124 4.08 4.02 19.58
N THR A 125 5.40 3.87 19.58
CA THR A 125 6.03 2.55 19.48
C THR A 125 5.59 1.62 20.63
N ALA A 126 5.43 2.16 21.84
CA ALA A 126 4.97 1.37 22.99
C ALA A 126 3.55 0.86 22.79
N ASP A 127 2.60 1.74 22.42
CA ASP A 127 1.22 1.34 22.11
C ASP A 127 1.16 0.31 20.98
N SER A 128 1.99 0.49 19.95
CA SER A 128 2.05 -0.45 18.82
C SER A 128 2.55 -1.83 19.23
N LEU A 129 3.56 -1.90 20.10
CA LEU A 129 4.07 -3.16 20.63
C LEU A 129 3.05 -3.86 21.53
N ASP A 130 2.34 -3.13 22.38
CA ASP A 130 1.27 -3.68 23.19
C ASP A 130 0.13 -4.23 22.32
N TYR A 131 -0.25 -3.49 21.27
CA TYR A 131 -1.27 -3.96 20.34
C TYR A 131 -0.83 -5.21 19.55
N ILE A 132 0.43 -5.28 19.11
CA ILE A 132 0.99 -6.47 18.46
C ILE A 132 0.94 -7.68 19.40
N ALA A 133 1.29 -7.50 20.68
CA ALA A 133 1.24 -8.58 21.68
C ALA A 133 -0.19 -9.11 21.86
N ILE A 134 -1.17 -8.21 22.02
CA ILE A 134 -2.58 -8.57 22.13
C ILE A 134 -3.08 -9.27 20.85
N TRP A 135 -2.74 -8.72 19.68
CA TRP A 135 -3.10 -9.31 18.40
C TRP A 135 -2.58 -10.75 18.27
N ASN A 136 -1.30 -10.97 18.51
CA ASN A 136 -0.69 -12.30 18.39
C ASN A 136 -1.26 -13.27 19.42
N ALA A 137 -1.50 -12.84 20.67
CA ALA A 137 -2.14 -13.67 21.68
C ALA A 137 -3.55 -14.13 21.29
N SER A 138 -4.28 -13.32 20.52
CA SER A 138 -5.67 -13.59 20.14
C SER A 138 -5.81 -14.27 18.78
N MET A 139 -4.95 -13.92 17.81
CA MET A 139 -5.13 -14.27 16.40
C MET A 139 -4.12 -15.31 15.88
N LEU A 140 -3.10 -15.65 16.65
CA LEU A 140 -2.12 -16.66 16.24
C LEU A 140 -2.80 -18.03 16.16
N GLN A 141 -2.79 -18.61 14.97
CA GLN A 141 -3.33 -19.94 14.70
C GLN A 141 -2.21 -20.96 14.61
N ILE A 142 -2.05 -21.82 15.62
CA ILE A 142 -0.99 -22.82 15.66
C ILE A 142 -0.98 -23.75 14.43
N PRO A 143 -2.12 -24.27 13.95
CA PRO A 143 -2.16 -25.09 12.73
C PRO A 143 -1.64 -24.36 11.48
N GLU A 144 -2.02 -23.08 11.28
CA GLU A 144 -1.52 -22.27 10.14
C GLU A 144 -0.02 -22.01 10.24
N MET A 145 0.50 -21.78 11.44
CA MET A 145 1.92 -21.64 11.68
C MET A 145 2.69 -22.91 11.32
N GLN A 146 2.19 -24.07 11.74
CA GLN A 146 2.79 -25.36 11.45
C GLN A 146 2.79 -25.63 9.93
N GLU A 147 1.65 -25.40 9.26
CA GLU A 147 1.54 -25.53 7.80
C GLU A 147 2.52 -24.59 7.08
N ALA A 148 2.61 -23.33 7.49
CA ALA A 148 3.56 -22.38 6.89
C ALA A 148 5.01 -22.82 7.05
N MET A 149 5.40 -23.33 8.22
CA MET A 149 6.75 -23.83 8.48
C MET A 149 7.04 -25.09 7.65
N GLN A 150 6.10 -26.01 7.56
CA GLN A 150 6.22 -27.24 6.79
C GLN A 150 6.31 -26.91 5.29
N ALA A 151 5.41 -26.10 4.76
CA ALA A 151 5.41 -25.69 3.35
C ALA A 151 6.72 -25.01 2.95
N ASN A 152 7.28 -24.15 3.81
CA ASN A 152 8.58 -23.51 3.59
C ASN A 152 9.71 -24.54 3.55
N THR A 153 9.71 -25.54 4.44
CA THR A 153 10.73 -26.61 4.47
C THR A 153 10.63 -27.48 3.23
N GLU A 154 9.43 -27.79 2.79
CA GLU A 154 9.15 -28.63 1.62
C GLU A 154 9.20 -27.85 0.29
N LYS A 155 9.38 -26.51 0.35
CA LYS A 155 9.41 -25.61 -0.83
C LYS A 155 8.15 -25.73 -1.69
N ARG A 156 6.99 -25.86 -1.08
CA ARG A 156 5.66 -25.89 -1.72
C ARG A 156 4.81 -24.71 -1.27
N SER A 157 3.70 -24.48 -1.96
CA SER A 157 2.65 -23.58 -1.48
C SER A 157 1.99 -24.15 -0.24
N GLY A 158 1.70 -23.28 0.74
CA GLY A 158 0.94 -23.65 1.92
C GLY A 158 -0.57 -23.66 1.63
N GLU A 159 -1.31 -24.43 2.41
CA GLU A 159 -2.77 -24.49 2.38
C GLU A 159 -3.32 -23.78 3.62
N PHE A 160 -3.97 -22.64 3.44
CA PHE A 160 -4.44 -21.78 4.52
C PHE A 160 -5.95 -21.57 4.48
N VAL A 161 -6.53 -21.32 5.65
CA VAL A 161 -7.94 -20.98 5.77
C VAL A 161 -8.19 -19.57 5.26
N GLU A 162 -9.16 -19.41 4.35
CA GLU A 162 -9.54 -18.09 3.86
C GLU A 162 -10.17 -17.23 4.96
N LEU A 163 -9.93 -15.91 4.87
CA LEU A 163 -10.61 -14.96 5.74
C LEU A 163 -12.13 -14.97 5.47
N PRO A 164 -12.96 -14.78 6.50
CA PRO A 164 -14.39 -14.67 6.30
C PRO A 164 -14.71 -13.57 5.28
N PRO A 165 -15.73 -13.77 4.41
CA PRO A 165 -16.12 -12.75 3.45
C PRO A 165 -16.57 -11.47 4.15
N LEU A 166 -16.24 -10.32 3.58
CA LEU A 166 -16.71 -9.03 4.06
C LEU A 166 -18.25 -9.03 4.04
N ARG A 167 -18.88 -8.65 5.16
CA ARG A 167 -20.33 -8.50 5.20
C ARG A 167 -20.75 -7.42 4.22
N LYS A 168 -21.63 -7.75 3.27
CA LYS A 168 -22.13 -6.82 2.22
C LYS A 168 -22.84 -5.57 2.77
N ASN A 169 -23.21 -5.58 4.07
CA ASN A 169 -23.99 -4.53 4.74
C ASN A 169 -23.32 -4.00 6.01
N ALA A 170 -22.00 -4.08 6.15
CA ALA A 170 -21.34 -3.35 7.20
C ALA A 170 -21.40 -1.85 6.83
N SER A 171 -22.47 -1.17 7.26
CA SER A 171 -22.42 0.29 7.39
C SER A 171 -21.19 0.60 8.25
N ILE A 172 -20.24 1.29 7.65
CA ILE A 172 -19.09 1.83 8.36
C ILE A 172 -19.67 2.82 9.38
N PRO A 173 -19.39 2.67 10.69
CA PRO A 173 -19.86 3.62 11.69
C PRO A 173 -19.21 4.99 11.47
#